data_7d2389643ecdc34d4b509d9f76e84c0d
#
_entry.id   7d2389643ecdc34d4b509d9f76e84c0d
#
_cell.length_a   1.000
_cell.length_b   1.000
_cell.length_c   1.000
_cell.angle_alpha   90.00
_cell.angle_beta   90.00
_cell.angle_gamma   90.00
#
_symmetry.space_group_name_H-M   'P 1'
#
loop_
_entity.id
_entity.type
_entity.pdbx_description
1 polymer ?
#
loop_
_entity_poly.entity_id
_entity_poly.type
_entity_poly.pdbx_seq_one_letter_code
_entity_poly.pdbx_strand_id
1 'polypeptide(L)'
;VPYTKRMAELAAEYRPYWFEEPVLADMVPQYAELREAVTETAISGGEHEYTRWGAKMLLEAGAVDILQMDPTWAGGLTEMTKVAALASAYGIPLIPHHGGMASTQLIASQALTTCPIQEWLLQHGLRGQFFLEYKIEPEEGYIALPEGPGMSMELDEEVIETREEVDFS
;
A
#
# COMPACT_ATOMS: atom_id res chain seq x y z
N VAL A 1 -20.50 3.26 -9.61
CA VAL A 1 -19.84 3.55 -10.88
C VAL A 1 -20.23 4.92 -11.46
N PRO A 2 -21.53 5.28 -11.75
CA PRO A 2 -21.85 6.58 -12.34
C PRO A 2 -21.39 7.78 -11.53
N TYR A 3 -21.54 7.73 -10.20
CA TYR A 3 -21.05 8.76 -9.27
C TYR A 3 -19.53 8.92 -9.37
N THR A 4 -18.79 7.82 -9.37
CA THR A 4 -17.33 7.83 -9.46
C THR A 4 -16.84 8.40 -10.80
N LYS A 5 -17.46 8.02 -11.90
CA LYS A 5 -17.17 8.61 -13.23
C LYS A 5 -17.36 10.12 -13.20
N ARG A 6 -18.47 10.60 -12.63
CA ARG A 6 -18.72 12.05 -12.49
C ARG A 6 -17.71 12.75 -11.59
N MET A 7 -17.29 12.11 -10.49
CA MET A 7 -16.23 12.64 -9.63
C MET A 7 -14.89 12.71 -10.36
N ALA A 8 -14.54 11.68 -11.13
CA ALA A 8 -13.33 11.68 -11.94
C ALA A 8 -13.31 12.83 -12.97
N GLU A 9 -14.43 13.07 -13.68
CA GLU A 9 -14.57 14.21 -14.60
C GLU A 9 -14.35 15.56 -13.88
N LEU A 10 -14.95 15.75 -12.70
CA LEU A 10 -14.83 16.99 -11.93
C LEU A 10 -13.42 17.18 -11.35
N ALA A 11 -12.74 16.10 -11.00
CA ALA A 11 -11.39 16.16 -10.44
C ALA A 11 -10.29 16.24 -11.51
N ALA A 12 -10.58 15.99 -12.77
CA ALA A 12 -9.60 15.93 -13.85
C ALA A 12 -8.75 17.22 -13.97
N GLU A 13 -9.34 18.40 -13.69
CA GLU A 13 -8.62 19.68 -13.71
C GLU A 13 -7.47 19.74 -12.67
N TYR A 14 -7.60 19.01 -11.56
CA TYR A 14 -6.61 18.93 -10.48
C TYR A 14 -5.54 17.87 -10.75
N ARG A 15 -5.73 17.02 -11.74
CA ARG A 15 -4.82 15.94 -12.15
C ARG A 15 -4.39 15.07 -10.96
N PRO A 16 -5.33 14.47 -10.17
CA PRO A 16 -4.96 13.56 -9.10
C PRO A 16 -4.16 12.39 -9.67
N TYR A 17 -3.18 11.90 -8.91
CA TYR A 17 -2.31 10.82 -9.36
C TYR A 17 -3.09 9.50 -9.44
N TRP A 18 -3.95 9.23 -8.43
CA TRP A 18 -4.88 8.10 -8.45
C TRP A 18 -6.22 8.44 -7.77
N PHE A 19 -7.23 7.64 -8.07
CA PHE A 19 -8.44 7.45 -7.27
C PHE A 19 -8.35 6.12 -6.54
N GLU A 20 -8.26 6.19 -5.22
CA GLU A 20 -8.17 5.03 -4.36
C GLU A 20 -9.56 4.56 -3.96
N GLU A 21 -9.75 3.24 -4.04
CA GLU A 21 -10.99 2.56 -3.68
C GLU A 21 -12.27 3.29 -4.10
N PRO A 22 -12.41 3.63 -5.37
CA PRO A 22 -13.53 4.44 -5.86
C PRO A 22 -14.89 3.76 -5.77
N VAL A 23 -14.91 2.47 -5.46
CA VAL A 23 -16.05 1.63 -5.11
C VAL A 23 -15.64 0.67 -4.00
N LEU A 24 -16.58 -0.07 -3.39
CA LEU A 24 -16.25 -1.05 -2.34
C LEU A 24 -15.27 -2.10 -2.85
N ALA A 25 -14.35 -2.53 -2.01
CA ALA A 25 -13.27 -3.46 -2.34
C ALA A 25 -13.75 -4.74 -3.05
N ASP A 26 -14.87 -5.31 -2.62
CA ASP A 26 -15.47 -6.52 -3.19
C ASP A 26 -16.05 -6.35 -4.61
N MET A 27 -16.14 -5.10 -5.11
CA MET A 27 -16.77 -4.79 -6.39
C MET A 27 -15.77 -4.84 -7.57
N VAL A 28 -15.03 -5.93 -7.68
CA VAL A 28 -13.96 -6.12 -8.68
C VAL A 28 -14.39 -5.85 -10.13
N PRO A 29 -15.56 -6.32 -10.60
CA PRO A 29 -16.03 -5.97 -11.94
C PRO A 29 -16.24 -4.47 -12.16
N GLN A 30 -16.68 -3.74 -11.13
CA GLN A 30 -16.88 -2.30 -11.19
C GLN A 30 -15.55 -1.53 -11.20
N TYR A 31 -14.51 -2.04 -10.53
CA TYR A 31 -13.15 -1.52 -10.69
C TYR A 31 -12.69 -1.62 -12.13
N ALA A 32 -12.84 -2.78 -12.77
CA ALA A 32 -12.47 -2.97 -14.17
C ALA A 32 -13.25 -2.02 -15.11
N GLU A 33 -14.56 -1.85 -14.87
CA GLU A 33 -15.38 -0.88 -15.62
C GLU A 33 -14.90 0.56 -15.43
N LEU A 34 -14.52 0.93 -14.20
CA LEU A 34 -14.00 2.27 -13.92
C LEU A 34 -12.65 2.51 -14.56
N ARG A 35 -11.73 1.55 -14.46
CA ARG A 35 -10.41 1.61 -15.09
C ARG A 35 -10.49 1.80 -16.60
N GLU A 36 -11.44 1.12 -17.27
CA GLU A 36 -11.67 1.31 -18.71
C GLU A 36 -12.24 2.70 -19.02
N ALA A 37 -13.10 3.22 -18.15
CA ALA A 37 -13.85 4.47 -18.40
C ALA A 37 -13.12 5.74 -17.95
N VAL A 38 -12.24 5.66 -16.95
CA VAL A 38 -11.49 6.80 -16.38
C VAL A 38 -10.05 6.72 -16.88
N THR A 39 -9.69 7.56 -17.83
CA THR A 39 -8.37 7.54 -18.49
C THR A 39 -7.43 8.62 -18.00
N GLU A 40 -7.94 9.65 -17.31
CA GLU A 40 -7.17 10.82 -16.89
C GLU A 40 -6.51 10.64 -15.50
N THR A 41 -6.95 9.63 -14.75
CA THR A 41 -6.49 9.36 -13.39
C THR A 41 -6.42 7.86 -13.17
N ALA A 42 -5.32 7.36 -12.61
CA ALA A 42 -5.16 5.93 -12.31
C ALA A 42 -6.21 5.46 -11.29
N ILE A 43 -6.72 4.26 -11.46
CA ILE A 43 -7.57 3.59 -10.47
C ILE A 43 -6.68 2.72 -9.59
N SER A 44 -6.75 2.91 -8.28
CA SER A 44 -5.98 2.15 -7.31
C SER A 44 -6.87 1.43 -6.29
N GLY A 45 -6.33 0.37 -5.70
CA GLY A 45 -6.99 -0.39 -4.66
C GLY A 45 -6.25 -1.66 -4.30
N GLY A 46 -6.77 -2.38 -3.31
CA GLY A 46 -6.21 -3.63 -2.86
C GLY A 46 -5.77 -3.63 -1.39
N GLU A 47 -5.96 -2.57 -0.64
CA GLU A 47 -5.59 -2.52 0.78
C GLU A 47 -6.35 -3.56 1.62
N HIS A 48 -7.56 -3.91 1.20
CA HIS A 48 -8.40 -4.91 1.85
C HIS A 48 -8.13 -6.35 1.37
N GLU A 49 -7.20 -6.55 0.43
CA GLU A 49 -6.89 -7.85 -0.10
C GLU A 49 -5.83 -8.59 0.72
N TYR A 50 -5.98 -9.91 0.79
CA TYR A 50 -5.05 -10.78 1.49
C TYR A 50 -4.26 -11.63 0.50
N THR A 51 -2.98 -11.74 0.76
CA THR A 51 -2.04 -12.61 0.04
C THR A 51 -1.96 -12.33 -1.47
N ARG A 52 -1.03 -13.02 -2.16
CA ARG A 52 -0.91 -12.98 -3.63
C ARG A 52 -2.19 -13.41 -4.37
N TRP A 53 -3.10 -14.11 -3.70
CA TRP A 53 -4.32 -14.59 -4.34
C TRP A 53 -5.35 -13.47 -4.53
N GLY A 54 -5.46 -12.53 -3.56
CA GLY A 54 -6.23 -11.31 -3.73
C GLY A 54 -5.61 -10.42 -4.81
N ALA A 55 -4.27 -10.22 -4.77
CA ALA A 55 -3.55 -9.52 -5.84
C ALA A 55 -3.85 -10.11 -7.22
N LYS A 56 -3.75 -11.45 -7.34
CA LYS A 56 -4.03 -12.15 -8.61
C LYS A 56 -5.43 -11.87 -9.13
N MET A 57 -6.42 -11.88 -8.26
CA MET A 57 -7.83 -11.62 -8.63
C MET A 57 -7.99 -10.23 -9.24
N LEU A 58 -7.44 -9.19 -8.61
CA LEU A 58 -7.49 -7.82 -9.12
C LEU A 58 -6.74 -7.66 -10.44
N LEU A 59 -5.55 -8.25 -10.54
CA LEU A 59 -4.70 -8.15 -11.73
C LEU A 59 -5.31 -8.90 -12.92
N GLU A 60 -5.83 -10.11 -12.74
CA GLU A 60 -6.50 -10.88 -13.80
C GLU A 60 -7.78 -10.23 -14.29
N ALA A 61 -8.51 -9.57 -13.41
CA ALA A 61 -9.70 -8.81 -13.77
C ALA A 61 -9.38 -7.49 -14.49
N GLY A 62 -8.11 -7.06 -14.53
CA GLY A 62 -7.73 -5.74 -15.02
C GLY A 62 -8.36 -4.62 -14.19
N ALA A 63 -8.51 -4.83 -12.88
CA ALA A 63 -9.29 -3.97 -12.01
C ALA A 63 -8.56 -2.67 -11.63
N VAL A 64 -7.23 -2.67 -11.56
CA VAL A 64 -6.44 -1.54 -11.05
C VAL A 64 -5.30 -1.15 -11.99
N ASP A 65 -4.94 0.13 -11.98
CA ASP A 65 -3.72 0.67 -12.59
C ASP A 65 -2.57 0.70 -11.58
N ILE A 66 -2.90 0.76 -10.28
CA ILE A 66 -1.97 0.73 -9.16
C ILE A 66 -2.49 -0.26 -8.13
N LEU A 67 -1.68 -1.24 -7.75
CA LEU A 67 -2.00 -2.17 -6.67
C LEU A 67 -1.55 -1.57 -5.34
N GLN A 68 -2.46 -1.46 -4.35
CA GLN A 68 -2.19 -0.86 -3.04
C GLN A 68 -2.42 -1.84 -1.90
N MET A 69 -1.74 -2.97 -1.89
CA MET A 69 -1.84 -3.93 -0.78
C MET A 69 -0.99 -3.49 0.40
N ASP A 70 -1.46 -3.79 1.61
CA ASP A 70 -0.81 -3.43 2.87
C ASP A 70 0.03 -4.60 3.40
N PRO A 71 1.34 -4.43 3.67
CA PRO A 71 2.18 -5.47 4.25
C PRO A 71 1.68 -6.02 5.59
N THR A 72 0.98 -5.20 6.37
CA THR A 72 0.47 -5.61 7.69
C THR A 72 -0.78 -6.49 7.59
N TRP A 73 -1.50 -6.42 6.46
CA TRP A 73 -2.72 -7.18 6.18
C TRP A 73 -2.47 -8.35 5.24
N ALA A 74 -1.70 -8.13 4.20
CA ALA A 74 -1.53 -9.09 3.11
C ALA A 74 -0.68 -10.33 3.45
N GLY A 75 -0.09 -10.39 4.64
CA GLY A 75 0.69 -11.54 5.10
C GLY A 75 2.19 -11.28 5.25
N GLY A 76 2.59 -10.01 5.48
CA GLY A 76 3.96 -9.60 5.77
C GLY A 76 4.85 -9.51 4.54
N LEU A 77 6.13 -9.18 4.76
CA LEU A 77 7.11 -8.96 3.69
C LEU A 77 7.31 -10.17 2.79
N THR A 78 7.32 -11.37 3.36
CA THR A 78 7.48 -12.62 2.60
C THR A 78 6.38 -12.81 1.56
N GLU A 79 5.16 -12.44 1.88
CA GLU A 79 4.05 -12.52 0.93
C GLU A 79 4.07 -11.34 -0.04
N MET A 80 4.36 -10.14 0.46
CA MET A 80 4.41 -8.93 -0.37
C MET A 80 5.52 -8.95 -1.42
N THR A 81 6.64 -9.61 -1.19
CA THR A 81 7.64 -9.82 -2.25
C THR A 81 7.10 -10.66 -3.41
N LYS A 82 6.21 -11.62 -3.14
CA LYS A 82 5.54 -12.42 -4.17
C LYS A 82 4.46 -11.60 -4.89
N VAL A 83 3.76 -10.73 -4.15
CA VAL A 83 2.81 -9.77 -4.72
C VAL A 83 3.53 -8.81 -5.66
N ALA A 84 4.68 -8.27 -5.25
CA ALA A 84 5.51 -7.38 -6.08
C ALA A 84 5.96 -8.05 -7.38
N ALA A 85 6.44 -9.31 -7.30
CA ALA A 85 6.84 -10.09 -8.47
C ALA A 85 5.64 -10.33 -9.41
N LEU A 86 4.46 -10.63 -8.85
CA LEU A 86 3.24 -10.83 -9.62
C LEU A 86 2.80 -9.53 -10.30
N ALA A 87 2.70 -8.42 -9.58
CA ALA A 87 2.34 -7.11 -10.10
C ALA A 87 3.29 -6.68 -11.23
N SER A 88 4.61 -6.87 -11.04
CA SER A 88 5.63 -6.61 -12.06
C SER A 88 5.40 -7.42 -13.33
N ALA A 89 5.01 -8.69 -13.22
CA ALA A 89 4.72 -9.54 -14.38
C ALA A 89 3.50 -9.06 -15.19
N TYR A 90 2.55 -8.38 -14.54
CA TYR A 90 1.40 -7.72 -15.20
C TYR A 90 1.70 -6.28 -15.65
N GLY A 91 2.89 -5.73 -15.34
CA GLY A 91 3.23 -4.35 -15.64
C GLY A 91 2.46 -3.33 -14.78
N ILE A 92 1.92 -3.74 -13.65
CA ILE A 92 1.18 -2.91 -12.72
C ILE A 92 2.10 -2.53 -11.55
N PRO A 93 2.29 -1.24 -11.23
CA PRO A 93 3.06 -0.83 -10.07
C PRO A 93 2.36 -1.22 -8.76
N LEU A 94 3.17 -1.61 -7.76
CA LEU A 94 2.77 -1.80 -6.39
C LEU A 94 3.20 -0.59 -5.57
N ILE A 95 2.23 0.15 -5.03
CA ILE A 95 2.44 1.24 -4.08
C ILE A 95 1.81 0.77 -2.77
N PRO A 96 2.60 0.25 -1.81
CA PRO A 96 2.04 -0.31 -0.58
C PRO A 96 1.21 0.72 0.18
N HIS A 97 0.01 0.30 0.62
CA HIS A 97 -0.88 1.13 1.41
C HIS A 97 -0.25 1.54 2.75
N HIS A 98 -0.65 2.69 3.27
CA HIS A 98 -0.36 3.21 4.61
C HIS A 98 1.08 3.70 4.83
N GLY A 99 2.08 3.11 4.20
CA GLY A 99 3.47 3.42 4.49
C GLY A 99 4.01 2.68 5.73
N GLY A 100 4.97 3.29 6.43
CA GLY A 100 5.61 2.70 7.59
C GLY A 100 6.79 1.78 7.26
N MET A 101 7.39 1.18 8.29
CA MET A 101 8.67 0.47 8.18
C MET A 101 8.63 -0.70 7.21
N ALA A 102 7.61 -1.55 7.30
CA ALA A 102 7.48 -2.71 6.41
C ALA A 102 7.34 -2.31 4.94
N SER A 103 6.55 -1.26 4.64
CA SER A 103 6.41 -0.71 3.29
C SER A 103 7.73 -0.14 2.77
N THR A 104 8.45 0.62 3.60
CA THR A 104 9.76 1.19 3.25
C THR A 104 10.77 0.09 2.90
N GLN A 105 10.87 -0.96 3.71
CA GLN A 105 11.77 -2.09 3.46
C GLN A 105 11.37 -2.87 2.20
N LEU A 106 10.07 -3.07 1.97
CA LEU A 106 9.58 -3.70 0.75
C LEU A 106 9.99 -2.90 -0.48
N ILE A 107 9.68 -1.60 -0.52
CA ILE A 107 9.96 -0.71 -1.65
C ILE A 107 11.46 -0.68 -1.94
N ALA A 108 12.30 -0.53 -0.92
CA ALA A 108 13.76 -0.51 -1.05
C ALA A 108 14.34 -1.82 -1.62
N SER A 109 13.63 -2.93 -1.47
CA SER A 109 14.03 -4.24 -2.02
C SER A 109 13.60 -4.46 -3.48
N GLN A 110 12.79 -3.56 -4.05
CA GLN A 110 12.22 -3.71 -5.37
C GLN A 110 12.81 -2.72 -6.39
N ALA A 111 12.64 -3.02 -7.67
CA ALA A 111 12.95 -2.07 -8.72
C ALA A 111 11.98 -0.87 -8.70
N LEU A 112 12.44 0.32 -9.04
CA LEU A 112 11.60 1.53 -9.13
C LEU A 112 10.44 1.39 -10.13
N THR A 113 10.56 0.51 -11.11
CA THR A 113 9.46 0.19 -12.05
C THR A 113 8.37 -0.65 -11.40
N THR A 114 8.69 -1.35 -10.31
CA THR A 114 7.72 -2.18 -9.56
C THR A 114 7.14 -1.40 -8.39
N CYS A 115 7.97 -0.72 -7.61
CA CYS A 115 7.55 0.10 -6.46
C CYS A 115 8.12 1.52 -6.61
N PRO A 116 7.42 2.42 -7.33
CA PRO A 116 7.97 3.72 -7.70
C PRO A 116 8.01 4.74 -6.57
N ILE A 117 7.06 4.69 -5.67
CA ILE A 117 6.87 5.64 -4.55
C ILE A 117 6.27 4.93 -3.35
N GLN A 118 6.28 5.61 -2.22
CA GLN A 118 5.62 5.17 -0.99
C GLN A 118 4.45 6.10 -0.68
N GLU A 119 3.29 5.53 -0.34
CA GLU A 119 2.23 6.25 0.33
C GLU A 119 2.64 6.55 1.78
N TRP A 120 2.20 7.68 2.31
CA TRP A 120 2.44 8.04 3.69
C TRP A 120 1.22 8.70 4.32
N LEU A 121 0.58 8.02 5.24
CA LEU A 121 -0.54 8.57 5.99
C LEU A 121 -0.03 9.39 7.18
N LEU A 122 -0.14 10.71 7.10
CA LEU A 122 0.45 11.66 8.06
C LEU A 122 0.11 11.37 9.53
N GLN A 123 -1.14 10.99 9.82
CA GLN A 123 -1.55 10.69 11.20
C GLN A 123 -1.17 9.28 11.66
N HIS A 124 -1.23 8.32 10.75
CA HIS A 124 -0.97 6.91 11.06
C HIS A 124 0.51 6.59 11.10
N GLY A 125 1.31 7.21 10.24
CA GLY A 125 2.74 7.00 10.18
C GLY A 125 3.45 7.23 11.52
N LEU A 126 3.08 8.30 12.22
CA LEU A 126 3.63 8.62 13.55
C LEU A 126 3.09 7.68 14.65
N ARG A 127 1.78 7.42 14.65
CA ARG A 127 1.14 6.57 15.68
C ARG A 127 1.58 5.12 15.57
N GLY A 128 1.69 4.57 14.36
CA GLY A 128 2.12 3.20 14.12
C GLY A 128 3.55 2.90 14.56
N GLN A 129 4.36 3.95 14.76
CA GLN A 129 5.75 3.84 15.18
C GLN A 129 5.98 4.21 16.66
N PHE A 130 4.91 4.49 17.43
CA PHE A 130 5.03 5.01 18.80
C PHE A 130 5.94 4.14 19.67
N PHE A 131 5.82 2.82 19.58
CA PHE A 131 6.59 1.85 20.37
C PHE A 131 7.92 1.43 19.74
N LEU A 132 8.34 2.03 18.62
CA LEU A 132 9.60 1.69 17.97
C LEU A 132 10.73 2.60 18.44
N GLU A 133 11.93 2.03 18.65
CA GLU A 133 13.14 2.80 18.93
C GLU A 133 13.47 3.71 17.74
N TYR A 134 13.49 3.14 16.55
CA TYR A 134 13.76 3.87 15.32
C TYR A 134 12.45 4.26 14.63
N LYS A 135 12.33 5.53 14.29
CA LYS A 135 11.16 6.09 13.59
C LYS A 135 11.59 6.68 12.26
N ILE A 136 10.82 6.39 11.22
CA ILE A 136 11.00 7.01 9.90
C ILE A 136 10.00 8.13 9.72
N GLU A 137 10.42 9.21 9.08
CA GLU A 137 9.56 10.32 8.70
C GLU A 137 9.95 10.82 7.31
N PRO A 138 8.99 11.26 6.49
CA PRO A 138 9.29 11.89 5.22
C PRO A 138 9.98 13.25 5.43
N GLU A 139 11.13 13.44 4.80
CA GLU A 139 11.86 14.71 4.76
C GLU A 139 12.07 15.12 3.30
N GLU A 140 11.60 16.28 2.92
CA GLU A 140 11.71 16.81 1.55
C GLU A 140 11.21 15.84 0.45
N GLY A 141 10.20 15.04 0.76
CA GLY A 141 9.62 14.05 -0.17
C GLY A 141 10.35 12.70 -0.22
N TYR A 142 11.30 12.46 0.68
CA TYR A 142 12.05 11.22 0.77
C TYR A 142 11.91 10.59 2.16
N ILE A 143 12.07 9.28 2.23
CA ILE A 143 12.20 8.53 3.47
C ILE A 143 13.56 7.85 3.47
N ALA A 144 14.38 8.14 4.50
CA ALA A 144 15.65 7.45 4.70
C ALA A 144 15.40 5.99 5.09
N LEU A 145 16.13 5.08 4.45
CA LEU A 145 16.09 3.68 4.85
C LEU A 145 16.86 3.51 6.15
N PRO A 146 16.29 2.83 7.17
CA PRO A 146 17.00 2.58 8.42
C PRO A 146 18.21 1.67 8.19
N GLU A 147 19.31 2.00 8.86
CA GLU A 147 20.52 1.20 8.89
C GLU A 147 20.45 0.23 10.08
N GLY A 148 20.45 -1.05 9.81
CA GLY A 148 20.42 -2.06 10.87
C GLY A 148 19.99 -3.43 10.35
N PRO A 149 20.09 -4.47 11.17
CA PRO A 149 19.62 -5.80 10.80
C PRO A 149 18.08 -5.86 10.82
N GLY A 150 17.52 -6.74 10.01
CA GLY A 150 16.09 -7.00 9.99
C GLY A 150 15.29 -5.81 9.43
N MET A 151 14.17 -5.50 10.05
CA MET A 151 13.26 -4.41 9.64
C MET A 151 13.43 -3.13 10.47
N SER A 152 14.36 -3.08 11.41
CA SER A 152 14.54 -1.97 12.37
C SER A 152 13.24 -1.64 13.13
N MET A 153 12.56 -2.68 13.60
CA MET A 153 11.29 -2.58 14.34
C MET A 153 11.48 -3.04 15.81
N GLU A 154 12.65 -2.76 16.37
CA GLU A 154 12.93 -2.97 17.79
C GLU A 154 12.02 -2.07 18.62
N LEU A 155 11.53 -2.63 19.76
CA LEU A 155 10.64 -1.90 20.65
C LEU A 155 11.43 -0.96 21.56
N ASP A 156 10.95 0.26 21.71
CA ASP A 156 11.41 1.22 22.70
C ASP A 156 10.84 0.84 24.07
N GLU A 157 11.65 0.16 24.87
CA GLU A 157 11.24 -0.32 26.19
C GLU A 157 10.93 0.82 27.17
N GLU A 158 11.42 2.04 26.91
CA GLU A 158 11.18 3.20 27.78
C GLU A 158 9.74 3.74 27.69
N VAL A 159 9.07 3.51 26.57
CA VAL A 159 7.69 3.98 26.36
C VAL A 159 6.63 2.91 26.66
N ILE A 160 7.05 1.70 27.05
CA ILE A 160 6.15 0.58 27.38
C ILE A 160 5.83 0.62 28.89
N GLU A 161 4.63 1.05 29.25
CA GLU A 161 4.20 1.09 30.64
C GLU A 161 3.76 -0.27 31.19
N THR A 162 3.10 -1.08 30.34
CA THR A 162 2.58 -2.40 30.73
C THR A 162 2.76 -3.41 29.61
N ARG A 163 3.01 -4.66 29.98
CA ARG A 163 3.12 -5.78 29.05
C ARG A 163 2.36 -6.98 29.61
N GLU A 164 1.51 -7.56 28.79
CA GLU A 164 0.78 -8.79 29.13
C GLU A 164 1.15 -9.88 28.13
N GLU A 165 1.36 -11.10 28.66
CA GLU A 165 1.52 -12.28 27.82
C GLU A 165 0.13 -12.78 27.40
N VAL A 166 -0.09 -12.91 26.10
CA VAL A 166 -1.35 -13.41 25.55
C VAL A 166 -1.14 -14.86 25.13
N ASP A 167 -1.88 -15.76 25.76
CA ASP A 167 -1.90 -17.18 25.38
C ASP A 167 -2.94 -17.38 24.26
N PHE A 168 -2.44 -17.82 23.10
CA PHE A 168 -3.27 -18.14 21.93
C PHE A 168 -3.58 -19.64 21.78
N SER A 169 -3.36 -20.44 22.86
CA SER A 169 -3.60 -21.89 22.83
C SER A 169 -5.08 -22.28 22.76
#